data_623cbde0fdb1730e23e1a8275714cc51
#
_entry.id   623cbde0fdb1730e23e1a8275714cc51
#
_cell.length_a   1.000
_cell.length_b   1.000
_cell.length_c   1.000
_cell.angle_alpha   90.00
_cell.angle_beta   90.00
_cell.angle_gamma   90.00
#
_symmetry.space_group_name_H-M   'P 1'
#
loop_
_entity.id
_entity.type
_entity.pdbx_description
1 polymer ?
#
loop_
_entity_poly.entity_id
_entity_poly.type
_entity_poly.pdbx_seq_one_letter_code
_entity_poly.pdbx_strand_id
1 'polypeptide(L)'
;MKKTTIALAVIAAALTIGPQVATAGTLDDVKSRGVLRCVVSTGVPGFAYPDASGAWKGFDIDFCRATAAAVLGDASKIKAVTSTGKTRFTKLNAGEGDVLWRNTTITFSRDVGVKLRFHGVNYYDGQGFLVKKALGVKSAKELNGASVCIQTGTTTELNLADYFHANGMKYEAVTIETNDEARQNYTSGRCDVYTTDASGLAATRSTFSDPQNHIVLPEIISKEPLGPATRHGDDQWSDIVTWVLNATITAEEKGITQANVDKMKSSKDPEVLRLLGVEGSQGKELGLSNDWAYNIIKSVGNYGEIFERNIGVNTPIGLPRGLNALWTKGGLQYSPPFR
;
A
#
# COMPACT_ATOMS: atom_id res chain seq x y z
N MET A 1 -68.75 44.73 -30.10
CA MET A 1 -68.17 43.44 -29.71
C MET A 1 -66.74 43.34 -30.31
N LYS A 2 -65.73 43.62 -29.52
CA LYS A 2 -64.32 43.55 -29.95
C LYS A 2 -63.77 42.18 -29.53
N LYS A 3 -63.31 41.40 -30.51
CA LYS A 3 -62.64 40.09 -30.28
C LYS A 3 -61.14 40.35 -30.07
N THR A 4 -60.69 40.06 -28.86
CA THR A 4 -59.24 40.11 -28.52
C THR A 4 -58.62 38.72 -28.76
N THR A 5 -57.69 38.62 -29.71
CA THR A 5 -56.97 37.41 -30.02
C THR A 5 -55.71 37.40 -29.15
N ILE A 6 -55.54 36.39 -28.25
CA ILE A 6 -54.36 36.17 -27.44
C ILE A 6 -53.43 35.25 -28.23
N ALA A 7 -52.30 35.77 -28.61
CA ALA A 7 -51.21 34.95 -29.23
C ALA A 7 -50.34 34.30 -28.11
N LEU A 8 -50.35 32.98 -28.03
CA LEU A 8 -49.45 32.20 -27.17
C LEU A 8 -48.07 32.12 -27.83
N ALA A 9 -47.08 32.77 -27.25
CA ALA A 9 -45.67 32.61 -27.65
C ALA A 9 -45.10 31.38 -26.93
N VAL A 10 -44.81 30.30 -27.67
CA VAL A 10 -44.11 29.13 -27.17
C VAL A 10 -42.61 29.42 -27.23
N ILE A 11 -41.97 29.65 -26.06
CA ILE A 11 -40.52 29.78 -25.95
C ILE A 11 -39.92 28.34 -25.89
N ALA A 12 -39.35 27.90 -27.01
CA ALA A 12 -38.56 26.68 -27.07
C ALA A 12 -37.20 26.95 -26.40
N ALA A 13 -37.03 26.50 -25.14
CA ALA A 13 -35.71 26.46 -24.47
C ALA A 13 -34.85 25.36 -25.11
N ALA A 14 -33.95 25.75 -26.00
CA ALA A 14 -32.92 24.84 -26.49
C ALA A 14 -31.92 24.55 -25.37
N LEU A 15 -32.02 23.35 -24.76
CA LEU A 15 -31.02 22.80 -23.87
C LEU A 15 -29.73 22.55 -24.70
N THR A 16 -28.81 23.47 -24.64
CA THR A 16 -27.44 23.27 -25.15
C THR A 16 -26.75 22.29 -24.20
N ILE A 17 -26.77 20.99 -24.53
CA ILE A 17 -25.87 20.00 -23.96
C ILE A 17 -24.48 20.37 -24.48
N GLY A 18 -23.73 21.14 -23.69
CA GLY A 18 -22.32 21.40 -23.97
C GLY A 18 -21.56 20.06 -23.95
N PRO A 19 -20.52 19.88 -24.77
CA PRO A 19 -19.70 18.70 -24.70
C PRO A 19 -19.16 18.59 -23.28
N GLN A 20 -19.52 17.51 -22.56
CA GLN A 20 -18.82 17.13 -21.34
C GLN A 20 -17.38 16.87 -21.74
N VAL A 21 -16.47 17.77 -21.38
CA VAL A 21 -15.03 17.51 -21.44
C VAL A 21 -14.78 16.37 -20.48
N ALA A 22 -14.62 15.17 -21.01
CA ALA A 22 -14.16 14.03 -20.22
C ALA A 22 -12.80 14.45 -19.64
N THR A 23 -12.72 14.62 -18.33
CA THR A 23 -11.44 14.83 -17.66
C THR A 23 -10.60 13.59 -17.92
N ALA A 24 -9.38 13.78 -18.47
CA ALA A 24 -8.44 12.69 -18.67
C ALA A 24 -8.29 11.89 -17.36
N GLY A 25 -8.41 10.55 -17.44
CA GLY A 25 -8.26 9.68 -16.29
C GLY A 25 -6.79 9.61 -15.84
N THR A 26 -6.55 9.10 -14.65
CA THR A 26 -5.18 8.94 -14.12
C THR A 26 -4.31 8.08 -15.06
N LEU A 27 -4.89 7.10 -15.73
CA LEU A 27 -4.18 6.28 -16.74
C LEU A 27 -3.59 7.12 -17.86
N ASP A 28 -4.39 8.02 -18.44
CA ASP A 28 -3.96 8.89 -19.55
C ASP A 28 -2.89 9.88 -19.09
N ASP A 29 -3.04 10.43 -17.89
CA ASP A 29 -2.04 11.32 -17.29
C ASP A 29 -0.70 10.61 -17.09
N VAL A 30 -0.71 9.38 -16.57
CA VAL A 30 0.49 8.56 -16.34
C VAL A 30 1.16 8.21 -17.68
N LYS A 31 0.38 7.79 -18.68
CA LYS A 31 0.89 7.47 -20.02
C LYS A 31 1.48 8.69 -20.71
N SER A 32 0.79 9.82 -20.68
CA SER A 32 1.26 11.08 -21.28
C SER A 32 2.55 11.59 -20.66
N ARG A 33 2.66 11.46 -19.32
CA ARG A 33 3.84 11.87 -18.55
C ARG A 33 5.00 10.89 -18.68
N GLY A 34 4.72 9.62 -18.99
CA GLY A 34 5.72 8.55 -19.09
C GLY A 34 6.38 8.16 -17.77
N VAL A 35 5.78 8.50 -16.63
CA VAL A 35 6.25 8.15 -15.28
C VAL A 35 5.08 8.02 -14.30
N LEU A 36 5.11 6.98 -13.46
CA LEU A 36 4.18 6.77 -12.37
C LEU A 36 4.68 7.45 -11.11
N ARG A 37 3.85 8.27 -10.47
CA ARG A 37 4.14 8.92 -9.18
C ARG A 37 3.49 8.12 -8.06
N CYS A 38 4.32 7.50 -7.22
CA CYS A 38 3.86 6.75 -6.06
C CYS A 38 4.05 7.55 -4.77
N VAL A 39 2.97 7.74 -4.01
CA VAL A 39 3.06 8.26 -2.64
C VAL A 39 3.60 7.13 -1.77
N VAL A 40 4.76 7.37 -1.13
CA VAL A 40 5.50 6.38 -0.34
C VAL A 40 5.89 6.96 1.02
N SER A 41 6.42 6.13 1.93
CA SER A 41 6.92 6.60 3.23
C SER A 41 8.18 7.46 3.08
N THR A 42 8.55 8.16 4.16
CA THR A 42 9.80 8.94 4.22
C THR A 42 11.05 8.07 4.37
N GLY A 43 10.88 6.79 4.72
CA GLY A 43 11.96 5.82 4.91
C GLY A 43 11.56 4.75 5.92
N VAL A 44 11.10 3.57 5.45
CA VAL A 44 10.89 2.37 6.25
C VAL A 44 11.71 1.25 5.62
N PRO A 45 12.77 0.77 6.29
CA PRO A 45 13.60 -0.31 5.75
C PRO A 45 12.75 -1.51 5.33
N GLY A 46 13.07 -2.09 4.18
CA GLY A 46 12.33 -3.20 3.59
C GLY A 46 10.97 -2.87 2.97
N PHE A 47 10.33 -1.74 3.30
CA PHE A 47 9.06 -1.32 2.70
C PHE A 47 9.24 -0.23 1.63
N ALA A 48 9.72 0.94 2.01
CA ALA A 48 10.07 2.01 1.07
C ALA A 48 11.21 2.84 1.67
N TYR A 49 12.39 2.76 1.10
CA TYR A 49 13.56 3.49 1.57
C TYR A 49 14.57 3.71 0.44
N PRO A 50 15.33 4.80 0.46
CA PRO A 50 16.45 5.00 -0.45
C PRO A 50 17.66 4.17 0.00
N ASP A 51 18.34 3.52 -0.93
CA ASP A 51 19.64 2.91 -0.68
C ASP A 51 20.77 3.95 -0.68
N ALA A 52 22.01 3.50 -0.50
CA ALA A 52 23.19 4.37 -0.46
C ALA A 52 23.41 5.19 -1.76
N SER A 53 22.86 4.73 -2.89
CA SER A 53 22.89 5.45 -4.17
C SER A 53 21.73 6.44 -4.34
N GLY A 54 20.78 6.46 -3.39
CA GLY A 54 19.53 7.22 -3.49
C GLY A 54 18.41 6.49 -4.26
N ALA A 55 18.65 5.25 -4.73
CA ALA A 55 17.63 4.47 -5.42
C ALA A 55 16.61 3.90 -4.42
N TRP A 56 15.33 4.11 -4.69
CA TRP A 56 14.25 3.61 -3.86
C TRP A 56 14.09 2.10 -3.98
N LYS A 57 13.96 1.41 -2.83
CA LYS A 57 13.79 -0.04 -2.71
C LYS A 57 12.75 -0.38 -1.65
N GLY A 58 12.26 -1.62 -1.69
CA GLY A 58 11.38 -2.19 -0.67
C GLY A 58 10.09 -2.74 -1.25
N PHE A 59 9.32 -3.38 -0.38
CA PHE A 59 8.07 -4.06 -0.67
C PHE A 59 7.04 -3.14 -1.36
N ASP A 60 6.80 -1.95 -0.80
CA ASP A 60 5.89 -0.96 -1.38
C ASP A 60 6.43 -0.40 -2.71
N ILE A 61 7.74 -0.24 -2.82
CA ILE A 61 8.39 0.24 -4.05
C ILE A 61 8.29 -0.80 -5.16
N ASP A 62 8.37 -2.09 -4.84
CA ASP A 62 8.20 -3.14 -5.85
C ASP A 62 6.76 -3.19 -6.38
N PHE A 63 5.74 -2.89 -5.57
CA PHE A 63 4.37 -2.71 -6.06
C PHE A 63 4.20 -1.44 -6.90
N CYS A 64 4.91 -0.34 -6.58
CA CYS A 64 5.02 0.80 -7.49
C CYS A 64 5.59 0.41 -8.84
N ARG A 65 6.69 -0.35 -8.84
CA ARG A 65 7.34 -0.87 -10.05
C ARG A 65 6.44 -1.82 -10.83
N ALA A 66 5.69 -2.69 -10.12
CA ALA A 66 4.69 -3.56 -10.72
C ALA A 66 3.62 -2.75 -11.46
N THR A 67 3.12 -1.69 -10.83
CA THR A 67 2.14 -0.79 -11.46
C THR A 67 2.73 -0.07 -12.68
N ALA A 68 3.96 0.42 -12.60
CA ALA A 68 4.64 1.05 -13.74
C ALA A 68 4.90 0.06 -14.88
N ALA A 69 5.31 -1.18 -14.57
CA ALA A 69 5.49 -2.24 -15.56
C ALA A 69 4.18 -2.58 -16.27
N ALA A 70 3.06 -2.62 -15.55
CA ALA A 70 1.74 -2.86 -16.13
C ALA A 70 1.30 -1.74 -17.09
N VAL A 71 1.47 -0.48 -16.68
CA VAL A 71 0.92 0.69 -17.38
C VAL A 71 1.84 1.22 -18.48
N LEU A 72 3.15 1.21 -18.23
CA LEU A 72 4.17 1.81 -19.08
C LEU A 72 5.10 0.77 -19.75
N GLY A 73 4.96 -0.52 -19.41
CA GLY A 73 5.86 -1.57 -19.89
C GLY A 73 7.27 -1.52 -19.28
N ASP A 74 7.52 -0.62 -18.34
CA ASP A 74 8.86 -0.39 -17.76
C ASP A 74 8.76 -0.11 -16.26
N ALA A 75 9.25 -1.05 -15.44
CA ALA A 75 9.25 -0.96 -13.97
C ALA A 75 10.15 0.17 -13.42
N SER A 76 11.06 0.71 -14.20
CA SER A 76 11.94 1.81 -13.79
C SER A 76 11.25 3.17 -13.82
N LYS A 77 10.11 3.29 -14.52
CA LYS A 77 9.37 4.54 -14.74
C LYS A 77 8.52 4.94 -13.53
N ILE A 78 9.15 5.03 -12.36
CA ILE A 78 8.53 5.47 -11.10
C ILE A 78 9.18 6.75 -10.59
N LYS A 79 8.37 7.56 -9.87
CA LYS A 79 8.83 8.68 -9.06
C LYS A 79 8.24 8.53 -7.67
N ALA A 80 9.10 8.38 -6.66
CA ALA A 80 8.68 8.38 -5.27
C ALA A 80 8.28 9.80 -4.83
N VAL A 81 7.09 9.92 -4.25
CA VAL A 81 6.55 11.12 -3.61
C VAL A 81 6.49 10.83 -2.12
N THR A 82 7.48 11.26 -1.37
CA THR A 82 7.57 10.96 0.06
C THR A 82 6.48 11.64 0.87
N SER A 83 5.97 10.94 1.89
CA SER A 83 4.91 11.43 2.77
C SER A 83 5.04 10.90 4.19
N THR A 84 4.61 11.70 5.17
CA THR A 84 4.43 11.25 6.56
C THR A 84 3.07 10.56 6.74
N GLY A 85 2.81 10.00 7.93
CA GLY A 85 1.48 9.50 8.29
C GLY A 85 0.39 10.57 8.14
N LYS A 86 0.73 11.81 8.44
CA LYS A 86 -0.16 12.97 8.41
C LYS A 86 -0.43 13.51 7.00
N THR A 87 0.55 13.47 6.09
CA THR A 87 0.48 14.17 4.79
C THR A 87 0.12 13.28 3.60
N ARG A 88 0.16 11.94 3.75
CA ARG A 88 -0.04 10.98 2.64
C ARG A 88 -1.37 11.15 1.92
N PHE A 89 -2.46 11.36 2.66
CA PHE A 89 -3.79 11.49 2.08
C PHE A 89 -3.99 12.82 1.36
N THR A 90 -3.47 13.89 1.94
CA THR A 90 -3.49 15.22 1.30
C THR A 90 -2.73 15.19 -0.02
N LYS A 91 -1.53 14.58 -0.06
CA LYS A 91 -0.74 14.47 -1.29
C LYS A 91 -1.43 13.65 -2.36
N LEU A 92 -2.05 12.51 -1.99
CA LEU A 92 -2.80 11.71 -2.94
C LEU A 92 -4.01 12.47 -3.48
N ASN A 93 -4.81 13.09 -2.60
CA ASN A 93 -6.02 13.83 -2.98
C ASN A 93 -5.71 15.10 -3.79
N ALA A 94 -4.59 15.76 -3.52
CA ALA A 94 -4.10 16.90 -4.30
C ALA A 94 -3.54 16.50 -5.69
N GLY A 95 -3.46 15.19 -6.00
CA GLY A 95 -2.91 14.73 -7.26
C GLY A 95 -1.38 14.84 -7.38
N GLU A 96 -0.66 15.00 -6.25
CA GLU A 96 0.81 14.97 -6.25
C GLU A 96 1.34 13.56 -6.57
N GLY A 97 0.56 12.52 -6.24
CA GLY A 97 0.79 11.13 -6.61
C GLY A 97 -0.42 10.51 -7.31
N ASP A 98 -0.16 9.45 -8.05
CA ASP A 98 -1.16 8.73 -8.83
C ASP A 98 -1.75 7.55 -8.03
N VAL A 99 -0.94 6.96 -7.17
CA VAL A 99 -1.27 5.83 -6.30
C VAL A 99 -0.52 5.96 -4.97
N LEU A 100 -1.13 5.49 -3.89
CA LEU A 100 -0.53 5.35 -2.58
C LEU A 100 -0.11 3.89 -2.38
N TRP A 101 1.18 3.59 -2.52
CA TRP A 101 1.81 2.33 -2.12
C TRP A 101 2.67 2.61 -0.88
N ARG A 102 2.03 2.54 0.27
CA ARG A 102 2.65 2.92 1.53
C ARG A 102 1.88 2.29 2.67
N ASN A 103 2.45 1.34 3.39
CA ASN A 103 1.90 0.69 4.59
C ASN A 103 0.69 1.46 5.21
N THR A 104 -0.45 1.44 4.51
CA THR A 104 -1.63 2.23 4.85
C THR A 104 -2.80 1.32 5.17
N THR A 105 -3.21 1.35 6.43
CA THR A 105 -4.32 0.55 6.95
C THR A 105 -5.64 0.95 6.32
N ILE A 106 -6.37 -0.03 5.84
CA ILE A 106 -7.75 0.11 5.39
C ILE A 106 -8.62 0.34 6.62
N THR A 107 -9.31 1.47 6.67
CA THR A 107 -10.29 1.78 7.72
C THR A 107 -11.54 2.42 7.12
N PHE A 108 -12.67 2.27 7.81
CA PHE A 108 -13.94 2.90 7.42
C PHE A 108 -13.78 4.42 7.22
N SER A 109 -13.12 5.09 8.15
CA SER A 109 -12.94 6.55 8.05
C SER A 109 -12.06 6.98 6.87
N ARG A 110 -11.04 6.18 6.51
CA ARG A 110 -10.17 6.48 5.37
C ARG A 110 -10.87 6.22 4.04
N ASP A 111 -11.63 5.13 3.95
CA ASP A 111 -12.38 4.78 2.75
C ASP A 111 -13.53 5.79 2.52
N VAL A 112 -14.44 5.91 3.47
CA VAL A 112 -15.66 6.72 3.32
C VAL A 112 -15.44 8.20 3.63
N GLY A 113 -14.74 8.53 4.71
CA GLY A 113 -14.53 9.91 5.19
C GLY A 113 -13.46 10.66 4.40
N VAL A 114 -12.29 10.05 4.19
CA VAL A 114 -11.18 10.66 3.44
C VAL A 114 -11.34 10.45 1.93
N LYS A 115 -12.27 9.58 1.52
CA LYS A 115 -12.58 9.22 0.12
C LYS A 115 -11.38 8.60 -0.60
N LEU A 116 -10.82 7.57 0.01
CA LEU A 116 -9.76 6.75 -0.57
C LEU A 116 -10.35 5.41 -1.02
N ARG A 117 -10.14 5.04 -2.27
CA ARG A 117 -10.47 3.71 -2.76
C ARG A 117 -9.30 2.77 -2.47
N PHE A 118 -9.52 1.75 -1.62
CA PHE A 118 -8.55 0.70 -1.35
C PHE A 118 -8.70 -0.49 -2.29
N HIS A 119 -7.58 -1.14 -2.64
CA HIS A 119 -7.49 -2.13 -3.71
C HIS A 119 -7.00 -3.51 -3.21
N GLY A 120 -7.54 -3.95 -2.10
CA GLY A 120 -7.13 -5.19 -1.45
C GLY A 120 -6.03 -4.99 -0.41
N VAL A 121 -5.62 -6.09 0.21
CA VAL A 121 -4.61 -6.09 1.28
C VAL A 121 -3.32 -6.68 0.74
N ASN A 122 -2.27 -5.86 0.64
CA ASN A 122 -0.95 -6.34 0.26
C ASN A 122 -0.13 -6.82 1.45
N TYR A 123 -0.48 -6.42 2.69
CA TYR A 123 0.17 -6.90 3.91
C TYR A 123 -0.80 -6.91 5.10
N TYR A 124 -1.01 -8.06 5.71
CA TYR A 124 -1.77 -8.23 6.95
C TYR A 124 -0.83 -8.02 8.13
N ASP A 125 -1.06 -6.96 8.89
CA ASP A 125 -0.25 -6.54 10.03
C ASP A 125 -1.09 -6.33 11.28
N GLY A 126 -0.45 -5.92 12.34
CA GLY A 126 -1.04 -5.48 13.60
C GLY A 126 -0.07 -4.60 14.35
N GLN A 127 -0.58 -3.75 15.24
CA GLN A 127 0.25 -2.86 16.06
C GLN A 127 0.87 -3.62 17.22
N GLY A 128 2.17 -3.39 17.45
CA GLY A 128 2.96 -3.92 18.56
C GLY A 128 3.73 -2.86 19.32
N PHE A 129 4.62 -3.31 20.20
CA PHE A 129 5.47 -2.46 21.04
C PHE A 129 6.91 -2.96 20.99
N LEU A 130 7.84 -2.06 20.74
CA LEU A 130 9.28 -2.30 20.79
C LEU A 130 9.86 -1.65 22.05
N VAL A 131 10.58 -2.44 22.83
CA VAL A 131 11.21 -2.00 24.09
C VAL A 131 12.65 -2.48 24.18
N LYS A 132 13.48 -1.76 24.97
CA LYS A 132 14.81 -2.24 25.36
C LYS A 132 14.65 -3.40 26.35
N LYS A 133 15.41 -4.48 26.20
CA LYS A 133 15.43 -5.60 27.18
C LYS A 133 15.73 -5.14 28.60
N ALA A 134 16.56 -4.11 28.74
CA ALA A 134 16.90 -3.52 30.02
C ALA A 134 15.70 -2.89 30.77
N LEU A 135 14.60 -2.60 30.07
CA LEU A 135 13.36 -2.14 30.73
C LEU A 135 12.72 -3.24 31.59
N GLY A 136 13.05 -4.51 31.33
CA GLY A 136 12.61 -5.67 32.13
C GLY A 136 11.18 -6.12 31.93
N VAL A 137 10.37 -5.41 31.09
CA VAL A 137 8.97 -5.74 30.81
C VAL A 137 8.88 -6.89 29.80
N LYS A 138 7.83 -7.71 29.93
CA LYS A 138 7.56 -8.86 29.08
C LYS A 138 6.19 -8.80 28.40
N SER A 139 5.35 -7.86 28.80
CA SER A 139 3.99 -7.68 28.31
C SER A 139 3.66 -6.20 28.16
N ALA A 140 2.85 -5.88 27.15
CA ALA A 140 2.34 -4.53 26.94
C ALA A 140 1.49 -4.04 28.14
N LYS A 141 0.96 -4.93 28.96
CA LYS A 141 0.24 -4.58 30.18
C LYS A 141 1.13 -4.03 31.29
N GLU A 142 2.43 -4.18 31.17
CA GLU A 142 3.42 -3.65 32.13
C GLU A 142 3.89 -2.24 31.76
N LEU A 143 3.37 -1.66 30.67
CA LEU A 143 3.79 -0.35 30.14
C LEU A 143 3.05 0.84 30.78
N ASN A 144 2.38 0.66 31.92
CA ASN A 144 1.68 1.76 32.60
C ASN A 144 2.66 2.85 33.03
N GLY A 145 2.42 4.09 32.60
CA GLY A 145 3.27 5.26 32.88
C GLY A 145 4.47 5.43 31.95
N ALA A 146 4.67 4.54 30.99
CA ALA A 146 5.80 4.62 30.05
C ALA A 146 5.69 5.81 29.09
N SER A 147 6.85 6.36 28.69
CA SER A 147 6.96 7.30 27.59
C SER A 147 6.95 6.53 26.25
N VAL A 148 6.03 6.88 25.33
CA VAL A 148 5.79 6.14 24.10
C VAL A 148 5.99 7.01 22.89
N CYS A 149 6.97 6.69 22.05
CA CYS A 149 7.12 7.27 20.71
C CYS A 149 5.97 6.81 19.82
N ILE A 150 5.19 7.75 19.29
CA ILE A 150 4.02 7.49 18.45
C ILE A 150 3.94 8.46 17.27
N GLN A 151 3.72 7.92 16.07
CA GLN A 151 3.63 8.72 14.85
C GLN A 151 2.22 9.32 14.68
N THR A 152 2.16 10.66 14.55
CA THR A 152 0.90 11.38 14.39
C THR A 152 0.20 11.08 13.06
N GLY A 153 -1.14 11.15 13.04
CA GLY A 153 -1.97 10.90 11.86
C GLY A 153 -2.02 9.44 11.42
N THR A 154 -1.79 8.52 12.34
CA THR A 154 -1.82 7.07 12.10
C THR A 154 -2.95 6.39 12.85
N THR A 155 -3.33 5.18 12.45
CA THR A 155 -4.20 4.27 13.21
C THR A 155 -3.57 3.92 14.54
N THR A 156 -2.24 3.76 14.55
CA THR A 156 -1.49 3.35 15.74
C THR A 156 -1.55 4.38 16.87
N GLU A 157 -1.68 5.68 16.55
CA GLU A 157 -1.93 6.73 17.54
C GLU A 157 -3.30 6.53 18.25
N LEU A 158 -4.35 6.24 17.47
CA LEU A 158 -5.69 6.01 18.02
C LEU A 158 -5.76 4.69 18.79
N ASN A 159 -5.23 3.62 18.23
CA ASN A 159 -5.23 2.30 18.88
C ASN A 159 -4.44 2.31 20.21
N LEU A 160 -3.33 3.07 20.28
CA LEU A 160 -2.57 3.23 21.52
C LEU A 160 -3.45 3.83 22.63
N ALA A 161 -4.16 4.91 22.31
CA ALA A 161 -5.06 5.57 23.27
C ALA A 161 -6.17 4.63 23.72
N ASP A 162 -6.81 3.92 22.80
CA ASP A 162 -7.87 2.97 23.09
C ASP A 162 -7.37 1.80 23.95
N TYR A 163 -6.21 1.23 23.62
CA TYR A 163 -5.63 0.10 24.36
C TYR A 163 -5.29 0.48 25.80
N PHE A 164 -4.62 1.63 26.01
CA PHE A 164 -4.25 2.08 27.35
C PHE A 164 -5.49 2.44 28.18
N HIS A 165 -6.47 3.13 27.58
CA HIS A 165 -7.74 3.44 28.24
C HIS A 165 -8.49 2.16 28.65
N ALA A 166 -8.63 1.20 27.74
CA ALA A 166 -9.34 -0.06 28.01
C ALA A 166 -8.70 -0.91 29.12
N ASN A 167 -7.38 -0.78 29.30
CA ASN A 167 -6.64 -1.48 30.36
C ASN A 167 -6.42 -0.64 31.64
N GLY A 168 -7.01 0.56 31.74
CA GLY A 168 -6.84 1.46 32.89
C GLY A 168 -5.42 2.00 33.06
N MET A 169 -4.64 2.02 31.98
CA MET A 169 -3.24 2.45 31.97
C MET A 169 -3.11 3.90 31.47
N LYS A 170 -1.99 4.52 31.81
CA LYS A 170 -1.57 5.85 31.34
C LYS A 170 -0.25 5.75 30.60
N TYR A 171 0.01 6.67 29.69
CA TYR A 171 1.28 6.82 28.99
C TYR A 171 1.60 8.29 28.76
N GLU A 172 2.87 8.60 28.52
CA GLU A 172 3.35 9.90 28.06
C GLU A 172 3.61 9.82 26.55
N ALA A 173 2.87 10.59 25.75
CA ALA A 173 3.02 10.58 24.29
C ALA A 173 4.25 11.43 23.85
N VAL A 174 5.22 10.79 23.23
CA VAL A 174 6.30 11.44 22.49
C VAL A 174 5.95 11.41 21.00
N THR A 175 5.30 12.49 20.54
CA THR A 175 4.79 12.57 19.16
C THR A 175 5.91 12.83 18.17
N ILE A 176 5.88 12.11 17.05
CA ILE A 176 6.86 12.17 15.97
C ILE A 176 6.15 12.20 14.61
N GLU A 177 6.85 12.63 13.56
CA GLU A 177 6.30 12.63 12.20
C GLU A 177 6.94 11.59 11.27
N THR A 178 8.20 11.23 11.48
CA THR A 178 8.93 10.31 10.61
C THR A 178 9.45 9.08 11.37
N ASN A 179 9.73 7.99 10.63
CA ASN A 179 10.32 6.80 11.25
C ASN A 179 11.74 7.04 11.75
N ASP A 180 12.50 7.93 11.10
CA ASP A 180 13.84 8.31 11.57
C ASP A 180 13.80 9.05 12.90
N GLU A 181 12.84 9.96 13.09
CA GLU A 181 12.61 10.59 14.39
C GLU A 181 12.23 9.58 15.46
N ALA A 182 11.35 8.61 15.12
CA ALA A 182 10.99 7.53 16.04
C ALA A 182 12.22 6.77 16.51
N ARG A 183 13.05 6.34 15.54
CA ARG A 183 14.28 5.59 15.79
C ARG A 183 15.25 6.39 16.68
N GLN A 184 15.47 7.66 16.36
CA GLN A 184 16.37 8.54 17.12
C GLN A 184 15.88 8.78 18.54
N ASN A 185 14.60 9.12 18.72
CA ASN A 185 14.02 9.37 20.04
C ASN A 185 14.01 8.11 20.91
N TYR A 186 13.69 6.94 20.32
CA TYR A 186 13.72 5.68 21.05
C TYR A 186 15.15 5.25 21.42
N THR A 187 16.12 5.31 20.50
CA THR A 187 17.49 4.91 20.79
C THR A 187 18.18 5.84 21.79
N SER A 188 17.92 7.15 21.74
CA SER A 188 18.43 8.12 22.72
C SER A 188 17.78 8.03 24.11
N GLY A 189 16.70 7.24 24.25
CA GLY A 189 15.99 7.10 25.53
C GLY A 189 15.01 8.23 25.84
N ARG A 190 14.63 9.05 24.84
CA ARG A 190 13.58 10.05 25.02
C ARG A 190 12.20 9.41 25.16
N CYS A 191 12.01 8.22 24.62
CA CYS A 191 10.87 7.36 24.90
C CYS A 191 11.34 5.94 25.26
N ASP A 192 10.65 5.32 26.20
CA ASP A 192 10.92 3.95 26.67
C ASP A 192 10.44 2.91 25.67
N VAL A 193 9.37 3.26 24.95
CA VAL A 193 8.63 2.39 24.03
C VAL A 193 8.49 3.06 22.67
N TYR A 194 8.67 2.27 21.60
CA TYR A 194 8.22 2.66 20.26
C TYR A 194 7.06 1.76 19.83
N THR A 195 5.95 2.36 19.36
CA THR A 195 4.79 1.61 18.87
C THR A 195 4.45 2.02 17.44
N THR A 196 4.24 1.01 16.60
CA THR A 196 3.74 1.08 15.24
C THR A 196 3.36 -0.34 14.79
N ASP A 197 3.10 -0.56 13.50
CA ASP A 197 2.93 -1.88 12.89
C ASP A 197 4.08 -2.81 13.27
N ALA A 198 3.79 -4.05 13.61
CA ALA A 198 4.81 -5.03 14.06
C ALA A 198 5.89 -5.25 13.01
N SER A 199 5.52 -5.24 11.73
CA SER A 199 6.49 -5.29 10.62
C SER A 199 7.42 -4.08 10.60
N GLY A 200 6.88 -2.89 10.87
CA GLY A 200 7.65 -1.64 10.99
C GLY A 200 8.58 -1.64 12.20
N LEU A 201 8.18 -2.25 13.33
CA LEU A 201 9.04 -2.46 14.51
C LEU A 201 10.20 -3.40 14.19
N ALA A 202 9.92 -4.52 13.51
CA ALA A 202 10.97 -5.46 13.05
C ALA A 202 11.95 -4.77 12.09
N ALA A 203 11.42 -4.00 11.13
CA ALA A 203 12.22 -3.22 10.19
C ALA A 203 13.11 -2.20 10.90
N THR A 204 12.57 -1.46 11.86
CA THR A 204 13.34 -0.50 12.66
C THR A 204 14.42 -1.18 13.48
N ARG A 205 14.07 -2.28 14.18
CA ARG A 205 15.01 -3.06 14.99
C ARG A 205 16.18 -3.58 14.17
N SER A 206 15.96 -3.98 12.92
CA SER A 206 17.01 -4.48 12.03
C SER A 206 18.09 -3.43 11.71
N THR A 207 17.83 -2.16 11.95
CA THR A 207 18.77 -1.06 11.70
C THR A 207 19.62 -0.68 12.93
N PHE A 208 19.34 -1.28 14.09
CA PHE A 208 20.12 -0.98 15.30
C PHE A 208 21.49 -1.67 15.27
N SER A 209 22.46 -1.07 15.94
CA SER A 209 23.78 -1.69 16.12
C SER A 209 23.74 -2.90 17.06
N ASP A 210 22.71 -2.97 17.92
CA ASP A 210 22.52 -3.99 18.95
C ASP A 210 21.09 -4.56 18.95
N PRO A 211 20.57 -5.07 17.82
CA PRO A 211 19.16 -5.47 17.68
C PRO A 211 18.73 -6.56 18.67
N GLN A 212 19.70 -7.36 19.19
CA GLN A 212 19.45 -8.38 20.20
C GLN A 212 19.07 -7.80 21.58
N ASN A 213 19.35 -6.53 21.84
CA ASN A 213 19.00 -5.83 23.08
C ASN A 213 17.61 -5.16 23.06
N HIS A 214 16.89 -5.37 21.96
CA HIS A 214 15.55 -4.84 21.75
C HIS A 214 14.58 -5.99 21.46
N ILE A 215 13.37 -5.92 22.03
CA ILE A 215 12.32 -6.93 21.81
C ILE A 215 11.03 -6.25 21.36
N VAL A 216 10.35 -6.90 20.42
CA VAL A 216 8.95 -6.64 20.14
C VAL A 216 8.14 -7.48 21.12
N LEU A 217 7.27 -6.84 21.92
CA LEU A 217 6.42 -7.53 22.87
C LEU A 217 5.42 -8.44 22.15
N PRO A 218 4.92 -9.50 22.82
CA PRO A 218 4.10 -10.51 22.14
C PRO A 218 2.69 -10.03 21.76
N GLU A 219 2.19 -8.97 22.40
CA GLU A 219 0.84 -8.49 22.17
C GLU A 219 0.73 -7.72 20.85
N ILE A 220 -0.27 -8.11 20.06
CA ILE A 220 -0.75 -7.37 18.89
C ILE A 220 -2.09 -6.76 19.29
N ILE A 221 -2.15 -5.43 19.33
CA ILE A 221 -3.29 -4.69 19.89
C ILE A 221 -4.31 -4.22 18.87
N SER A 222 -4.05 -4.41 17.57
CA SER A 222 -4.97 -4.01 16.49
C SER A 222 -4.88 -4.93 15.28
N LYS A 223 -5.83 -4.75 14.37
CA LYS A 223 -5.76 -5.27 13.00
C LYS A 223 -5.33 -4.13 12.08
N GLU A 224 -4.25 -4.36 11.33
CA GLU A 224 -3.72 -3.39 10.37
C GLU A 224 -3.68 -4.06 8.97
N PRO A 225 -4.82 -4.16 8.27
CA PRO A 225 -4.84 -4.60 6.87
C PRO A 225 -4.29 -3.48 5.99
N LEU A 226 -3.04 -3.59 5.59
CA LEU A 226 -2.36 -2.59 4.76
C LEU A 226 -2.67 -2.82 3.30
N GLY A 227 -2.94 -1.74 2.56
CA GLY A 227 -3.24 -1.85 1.14
C GLY A 227 -2.99 -0.57 0.35
N PRO A 228 -2.89 -0.71 -0.98
CA PRO A 228 -2.79 0.44 -1.86
C PRO A 228 -4.10 1.21 -1.92
N ALA A 229 -3.99 2.52 -2.18
CA ALA A 229 -5.16 3.36 -2.35
C ALA A 229 -5.01 4.35 -3.51
N THR A 230 -6.15 4.70 -4.11
CA THR A 230 -6.30 5.75 -5.11
C THR A 230 -7.36 6.76 -4.66
N ARG A 231 -7.50 7.85 -5.39
CA ARG A 231 -8.64 8.77 -5.24
C ARG A 231 -9.94 8.08 -5.67
N HIS A 232 -11.07 8.48 -5.10
CA HIS A 232 -12.39 8.09 -5.61
C HIS A 232 -12.64 8.71 -7.00
N GLY A 233 -13.51 8.07 -7.78
CA GLY A 233 -14.06 8.62 -9.04
C GLY A 233 -13.23 8.31 -10.29
N ASP A 234 -12.22 7.42 -10.20
CA ASP A 234 -11.49 6.90 -11.35
C ASP A 234 -11.51 5.37 -11.29
N ASP A 235 -12.58 4.78 -11.81
CA ASP A 235 -12.81 3.34 -11.70
C ASP A 235 -11.80 2.54 -12.53
N GLN A 236 -11.44 3.04 -13.73
CA GLN A 236 -10.41 2.39 -14.56
C GLN A 236 -9.05 2.31 -13.85
N TRP A 237 -8.63 3.40 -13.22
CA TRP A 237 -7.39 3.41 -12.46
C TRP A 237 -7.46 2.51 -11.22
N SER A 238 -8.61 2.48 -10.58
CA SER A 238 -8.92 1.60 -9.45
C SER A 238 -8.82 0.12 -9.85
N ASP A 239 -9.39 -0.25 -10.97
CA ASP A 239 -9.31 -1.62 -11.51
C ASP A 239 -7.86 -2.01 -11.83
N ILE A 240 -7.09 -1.12 -12.45
CA ILE A 240 -5.68 -1.38 -12.74
C ILE A 240 -4.90 -1.68 -11.46
N VAL A 241 -5.01 -0.83 -10.43
CA VAL A 241 -4.27 -1.03 -9.18
C VAL A 241 -4.71 -2.32 -8.47
N THR A 242 -6.03 -2.62 -8.48
CA THR A 242 -6.59 -3.86 -7.94
C THR A 242 -5.99 -5.08 -8.64
N TRP A 243 -6.00 -5.09 -9.97
CA TRP A 243 -5.52 -6.24 -10.73
C TRP A 243 -4.00 -6.37 -10.78
N VAL A 244 -3.25 -5.28 -10.59
CA VAL A 244 -1.78 -5.35 -10.38
C VAL A 244 -1.45 -6.18 -9.14
N LEU A 245 -2.13 -5.93 -8.01
CA LEU A 245 -1.94 -6.74 -6.79
C LEU A 245 -2.36 -8.20 -7.05
N ASN A 246 -3.55 -8.41 -7.59
CA ASN A 246 -4.08 -9.75 -7.85
C ASN A 246 -3.22 -10.56 -8.83
N ALA A 247 -2.65 -9.92 -9.85
CA ALA A 247 -1.74 -10.59 -10.80
C ALA A 247 -0.49 -11.15 -10.09
N THR A 248 0.08 -10.43 -9.12
CA THR A 248 1.23 -10.92 -8.37
C THR A 248 0.88 -12.10 -7.47
N ILE A 249 -0.31 -12.08 -6.83
CA ILE A 249 -0.80 -13.17 -5.96
C ILE A 249 -1.12 -14.41 -6.81
N THR A 250 -1.85 -14.26 -7.92
CA THR A 250 -2.16 -15.37 -8.84
C THR A 250 -0.89 -15.97 -9.43
N ALA A 251 0.10 -15.14 -9.78
CA ALA A 251 1.38 -15.64 -10.27
C ALA A 251 2.09 -16.51 -9.24
N GLU A 252 2.08 -16.15 -7.96
CA GLU A 252 2.62 -17.00 -6.90
C GLU A 252 1.83 -18.31 -6.78
N GLU A 253 0.50 -18.24 -6.81
CA GLU A 253 -0.38 -19.40 -6.73
C GLU A 253 -0.14 -20.40 -7.87
N LYS A 254 0.09 -19.89 -9.08
CA LYS A 254 0.39 -20.69 -10.28
C LYS A 254 1.88 -21.06 -10.42
N GLY A 255 2.72 -20.71 -9.46
CA GLY A 255 4.16 -20.96 -9.51
C GLY A 255 4.89 -20.23 -10.63
N ILE A 256 4.34 -19.10 -11.09
CA ILE A 256 4.98 -18.23 -12.09
C ILE A 256 5.92 -17.30 -11.38
N THR A 257 7.18 -17.30 -11.79
CA THR A 257 8.26 -16.50 -11.19
C THR A 257 8.93 -15.63 -12.23
N GLN A 258 9.71 -14.65 -11.78
CA GLN A 258 10.53 -13.84 -12.67
C GLN A 258 11.44 -14.69 -13.56
N ALA A 259 11.95 -15.81 -13.05
CA ALA A 259 12.86 -16.69 -13.76
C ALA A 259 12.16 -17.56 -14.82
N ASN A 260 10.91 -17.95 -14.60
CA ASN A 260 10.23 -18.91 -15.48
C ASN A 260 9.10 -18.32 -16.34
N VAL A 261 8.75 -17.05 -16.17
CA VAL A 261 7.58 -16.43 -16.82
C VAL A 261 7.59 -16.58 -18.36
N ASP A 262 8.76 -16.51 -18.99
CA ASP A 262 8.89 -16.71 -20.44
C ASP A 262 8.43 -18.12 -20.86
N LYS A 263 8.88 -19.14 -20.13
CA LYS A 263 8.49 -20.53 -20.37
C LYS A 263 7.00 -20.76 -20.10
N MET A 264 6.43 -20.05 -19.11
CA MET A 264 5.02 -20.19 -18.73
C MET A 264 4.05 -19.67 -19.80
N LYS A 265 4.50 -18.87 -20.76
CA LYS A 265 3.69 -18.51 -21.96
C LYS A 265 3.30 -19.73 -22.81
N SER A 266 3.97 -20.86 -22.66
CA SER A 266 3.64 -22.13 -23.33
C SER A 266 2.91 -23.13 -22.39
N SER A 267 2.33 -22.64 -21.29
CA SER A 267 1.57 -23.45 -20.33
C SER A 267 0.35 -24.09 -21.01
N LYS A 268 -0.12 -25.21 -20.42
CA LYS A 268 -1.41 -25.83 -20.79
C LYS A 268 -2.56 -25.35 -19.88
N ASP A 269 -2.25 -24.56 -18.84
CA ASP A 269 -3.27 -23.99 -17.94
C ASP A 269 -3.86 -22.72 -18.60
N PRO A 270 -5.16 -22.73 -18.95
CA PRO A 270 -5.78 -21.56 -19.61
C PRO A 270 -5.78 -20.30 -18.75
N GLU A 271 -5.76 -20.42 -17.42
CA GLU A 271 -5.68 -19.25 -16.54
C GLU A 271 -4.29 -18.61 -16.60
N VAL A 272 -3.23 -19.42 -16.68
CA VAL A 272 -1.87 -18.93 -16.90
C VAL A 272 -1.75 -18.22 -18.25
N LEU A 273 -2.34 -18.80 -19.32
CA LEU A 273 -2.30 -18.17 -20.64
C LEU A 273 -3.04 -16.84 -20.67
N ARG A 274 -4.19 -16.72 -19.99
CA ARG A 274 -4.91 -15.45 -19.84
C ARG A 274 -4.12 -14.44 -19.01
N LEU A 275 -3.59 -14.84 -17.85
CA LEU A 275 -2.77 -13.96 -17.00
C LEU A 275 -1.58 -13.39 -17.76
N LEU A 276 -0.92 -14.21 -18.58
CA LEU A 276 0.28 -13.78 -19.33
C LEU A 276 -0.03 -13.13 -20.69
N GLY A 277 -1.33 -12.90 -20.99
CA GLY A 277 -1.76 -12.20 -22.20
C GLY A 277 -1.59 -13.00 -23.51
N VAL A 278 -1.37 -14.33 -23.40
CA VAL A 278 -1.29 -15.23 -24.57
C VAL A 278 -2.69 -15.51 -25.12
N GLU A 279 -3.68 -15.60 -24.24
CA GLU A 279 -5.09 -15.75 -24.58
C GLU A 279 -5.92 -14.66 -23.90
N GLY A 280 -7.07 -14.34 -24.50
CA GLY A 280 -8.00 -13.34 -23.97
C GLY A 280 -7.65 -11.89 -24.29
N SER A 281 -8.38 -10.95 -23.68
CA SER A 281 -8.32 -9.51 -23.93
C SER A 281 -8.25 -8.66 -22.65
N GLN A 282 -7.90 -9.26 -21.51
CA GLN A 282 -7.97 -8.61 -20.19
C GLN A 282 -7.14 -7.33 -20.12
N GLY A 283 -5.99 -7.29 -20.79
CA GLY A 283 -5.20 -6.05 -20.89
C GLY A 283 -5.98 -4.94 -21.59
N LYS A 284 -6.62 -5.26 -22.71
CA LYS A 284 -7.42 -4.28 -23.47
C LYS A 284 -8.61 -3.78 -22.65
N GLU A 285 -9.25 -4.64 -21.86
CA GLU A 285 -10.37 -4.27 -20.98
C GLU A 285 -9.94 -3.27 -19.90
N LEU A 286 -8.70 -3.40 -19.40
CA LEU A 286 -8.07 -2.44 -18.49
C LEU A 286 -7.54 -1.17 -19.21
N GLY A 287 -7.56 -1.11 -20.55
CA GLY A 287 -6.89 -0.05 -21.33
C GLY A 287 -5.37 -0.19 -21.39
N LEU A 288 -4.85 -1.40 -21.14
CA LEU A 288 -3.42 -1.73 -21.14
C LEU A 288 -3.06 -2.66 -22.32
N SER A 289 -1.77 -2.95 -22.49
CA SER A 289 -1.35 -4.03 -23.39
C SER A 289 -1.75 -5.39 -22.80
N ASN A 290 -1.92 -6.42 -23.63
CA ASN A 290 -2.22 -7.75 -23.13
C ASN A 290 -1.06 -8.34 -22.28
N ASP A 291 0.16 -7.89 -22.50
CA ASP A 291 1.34 -8.30 -21.75
C ASP A 291 1.50 -7.63 -20.38
N TRP A 292 0.51 -6.86 -19.91
CA TRP A 292 0.62 -6.08 -18.69
C TRP A 292 1.05 -6.90 -17.47
N ALA A 293 0.43 -8.06 -17.24
CA ALA A 293 0.77 -8.91 -16.10
C ALA A 293 2.09 -9.69 -16.34
N TYR A 294 2.36 -10.09 -17.60
CA TYR A 294 3.69 -10.62 -17.95
C TYR A 294 4.79 -9.59 -17.64
N ASN A 295 4.59 -8.32 -17.99
CA ASN A 295 5.56 -7.25 -17.72
C ASN A 295 5.82 -7.06 -16.22
N ILE A 296 4.76 -7.17 -15.37
CA ILE A 296 4.90 -7.17 -13.91
C ILE A 296 5.84 -8.31 -13.49
N ILE A 297 5.48 -9.55 -13.83
CA ILE A 297 6.19 -10.73 -13.32
C ILE A 297 7.61 -10.78 -13.85
N LYS A 298 7.82 -10.42 -15.12
CA LYS A 298 9.15 -10.36 -15.74
C LYS A 298 10.08 -9.35 -15.05
N SER A 299 9.53 -8.20 -14.68
CA SER A 299 10.32 -7.09 -14.11
C SER A 299 10.49 -7.17 -12.60
N VAL A 300 9.45 -7.63 -11.89
CA VAL A 300 9.37 -7.53 -10.43
C VAL A 300 9.19 -8.89 -9.75
N GLY A 301 8.63 -9.88 -10.45
CA GLY A 301 8.31 -11.19 -9.89
C GLY A 301 6.89 -11.27 -9.34
N ASN A 302 6.56 -12.40 -8.72
CA ASN A 302 5.29 -12.65 -8.05
C ASN A 302 5.28 -12.10 -6.61
N TYR A 303 4.13 -12.17 -5.92
CA TYR A 303 3.97 -11.66 -4.56
C TYR A 303 4.98 -12.29 -3.58
N GLY A 304 5.21 -13.59 -3.67
CA GLY A 304 6.19 -14.29 -2.81
C GLY A 304 7.62 -13.80 -3.04
N GLU A 305 8.03 -13.60 -4.31
CA GLU A 305 9.35 -13.08 -4.64
C GLU A 305 9.52 -11.63 -4.13
N ILE A 306 8.48 -10.80 -4.25
CA ILE A 306 8.46 -9.43 -3.70
C ILE A 306 8.62 -9.46 -2.18
N PHE A 307 7.86 -10.31 -1.49
CA PHE A 307 7.91 -10.45 -0.03
C PHE A 307 9.29 -10.92 0.44
N GLU A 308 9.76 -12.07 -0.07
CA GLU A 308 11.00 -12.71 0.39
C GLU A 308 12.23 -11.84 0.14
N ARG A 309 12.30 -11.14 -0.99
CA ARG A 309 13.41 -10.25 -1.33
C ARG A 309 13.54 -9.05 -0.41
N ASN A 310 12.41 -8.48 0.04
CA ASN A 310 12.41 -7.21 0.75
C ASN A 310 12.33 -7.35 2.28
N ILE A 311 11.52 -8.29 2.77
CA ILE A 311 11.18 -8.39 4.19
C ILE A 311 11.20 -9.83 4.73
N GLY A 312 11.37 -10.83 3.87
CA GLY A 312 11.31 -12.24 4.21
C GLY A 312 12.39 -12.70 5.18
N VAL A 313 12.32 -13.97 5.57
CA VAL A 313 13.17 -14.58 6.62
C VAL A 313 14.66 -14.52 6.34
N ASN A 314 15.06 -14.43 5.08
CA ASN A 314 16.46 -14.32 4.66
C ASN A 314 16.96 -12.87 4.57
N THR A 315 16.16 -11.88 4.95
CA THR A 315 16.57 -10.48 5.04
C THR A 315 16.93 -10.11 6.48
N PRO A 316 17.62 -8.99 6.72
CA PRO A 316 17.86 -8.50 8.08
C PRO A 316 16.61 -8.27 8.92
N ILE A 317 15.45 -8.08 8.28
CA ILE A 317 14.14 -7.87 8.94
C ILE A 317 13.57 -9.20 9.44
N GLY A 318 13.71 -10.28 8.65
CA GLY A 318 13.45 -11.65 9.06
C GLY A 318 11.98 -12.00 9.29
N LEU A 319 11.03 -11.42 8.54
CA LEU A 319 9.60 -11.65 8.74
C LEU A 319 9.15 -12.97 8.09
N PRO A 320 8.47 -13.85 8.86
CA PRO A 320 7.79 -15.00 8.27
C PRO A 320 6.53 -14.53 7.51
N ARG A 321 6.10 -15.33 6.54
CA ARG A 321 4.88 -15.04 5.76
C ARG A 321 3.63 -14.92 6.64
N GLY A 322 3.42 -15.85 7.58
CA GLY A 322 2.27 -15.85 8.48
C GLY A 322 0.94 -15.64 7.72
N LEU A 323 0.13 -14.67 8.13
CA LEU A 323 -1.10 -14.30 7.43
C LEU A 323 -0.87 -13.82 5.98
N ASN A 324 0.34 -13.43 5.64
CA ASN A 324 0.73 -12.99 4.31
C ASN A 324 1.10 -14.16 3.37
N ALA A 325 0.97 -15.40 3.81
CA ALA A 325 1.06 -16.57 2.93
C ALA A 325 -0.19 -16.69 2.05
N LEU A 326 -0.09 -17.45 0.96
CA LEU A 326 -1.26 -17.80 0.13
C LEU A 326 -2.31 -18.55 0.96
N TRP A 327 -3.57 -18.41 0.60
CA TRP A 327 -4.68 -19.15 1.22
C TRP A 327 -4.47 -20.67 1.18
N THR A 328 -3.86 -21.19 0.12
CA THR A 328 -3.49 -22.62 -0.01
C THR A 328 -2.39 -23.06 0.97
N LYS A 329 -1.71 -22.10 1.61
CA LYS A 329 -0.65 -22.32 2.60
C LYS A 329 -1.05 -21.80 4.01
N GLY A 330 -2.35 -21.61 4.24
CA GLY A 330 -2.90 -21.18 5.53
C GLY A 330 -2.84 -19.68 5.81
N GLY A 331 -2.51 -18.86 4.81
CA GLY A 331 -2.54 -17.40 4.90
C GLY A 331 -3.85 -16.79 4.38
N LEU A 332 -3.85 -15.49 4.17
CA LEU A 332 -4.99 -14.70 3.71
C LEU A 332 -4.81 -14.09 2.32
N GLN A 333 -3.67 -14.31 1.66
CA GLN A 333 -3.49 -13.83 0.30
C GLN A 333 -4.32 -14.70 -0.66
N TYR A 334 -5.35 -14.08 -1.23
CA TYR A 334 -6.35 -14.71 -2.08
C TYR A 334 -6.70 -13.77 -3.23
N SER A 335 -6.49 -14.23 -4.46
CA SER A 335 -6.82 -13.48 -5.67
C SER A 335 -8.10 -14.02 -6.30
N PRO A 336 -9.01 -13.18 -6.81
CA PRO A 336 -10.06 -13.61 -7.71
C PRO A 336 -9.49 -14.24 -8.98
N PRO A 337 -10.21 -15.20 -9.63
CA PRO A 337 -9.73 -15.87 -10.83
C PRO A 337 -9.68 -14.94 -12.05
N PHE A 338 -8.66 -15.11 -12.89
CA PHE A 338 -8.54 -14.44 -14.19
C PHE A 338 -9.42 -15.15 -15.23
N ARG A 339 -10.67 -14.67 -15.38
CA ARG A 339 -11.65 -15.21 -16.34
C ARG A 339 -12.32 -14.13 -17.17
#